data_82659238fa9e494962a2fe9bf68f588e
#
_entry.id   82659238fa9e494962a2fe9bf68f588e
#
_cell.length_a   1.000
_cell.length_b   1.000
_cell.length_c   1.000
_cell.angle_alpha   90.00
_cell.angle_beta   90.00
_cell.angle_gamma   90.00
#
_symmetry.space_group_name_H-M   'P 1'
#
loop_
_entity.id
_entity.type
_entity.pdbx_description
1 polymer ?
#
loop_
_entity_poly.entity_id
_entity_poly.type
_entity_poly.pdbx_seq_one_letter_code
_entity_poly.pdbx_strand_id
1 'polypeptide(L)'
;TAKLLLMSANDRHPNGLANGSGQVGRNYMFHNSQAVLAISLESNPTIFQKTLALNDFYFGMEGFEYPMGNIQMLGKSFGPMYRGEKPLETALLPMGLLDDLADHAVDFWLTTEDLPNPENRVTVDRSGKVTLTYTPNNQVPTRKLYDQLKSMLSHLGMRSDHLIPRNVYMKNAIPIAGCAHQAGTCRFGSDAKTSVLDRNCRAHEFDNLYVVDTSFFVSIGAVNPSLTAIANAIRVGDHLLQRLA
;
A
#
# COMPACT_ATOMS: atom_id res chain seq x y z
N THR A 1 4.00 -4.15 15.27
CA THR A 1 3.35 -3.81 16.56
C THR A 1 2.29 -4.82 16.94
N ALA A 2 1.25 -5.11 16.11
CA ALA A 2 0.16 -6.01 16.50
C ALA A 2 0.65 -7.38 17.00
N LYS A 3 1.61 -8.03 16.30
CA LYS A 3 2.21 -9.29 16.77
C LYS A 3 2.75 -9.16 18.19
N LEU A 4 3.51 -8.10 18.49
CA LEU A 4 4.12 -7.91 19.81
C LEU A 4 3.04 -7.80 20.89
N LEU A 5 2.02 -6.98 20.68
CA LEU A 5 0.93 -6.79 21.65
C LEU A 5 0.14 -8.08 21.89
N LEU A 6 -0.20 -8.81 20.82
CA LEU A 6 -0.93 -10.09 20.90
C LEU A 6 -0.10 -11.18 21.61
N MET A 7 1.22 -11.25 21.37
CA MET A 7 2.12 -12.21 22.05
C MET A 7 2.41 -11.86 23.51
N SER A 8 2.12 -10.64 23.92
CA SER A 8 2.29 -10.18 25.31
C SER A 8 1.11 -10.57 26.22
N ALA A 9 0.33 -11.59 25.82
CA ALA A 9 -0.75 -12.13 26.64
C ALA A 9 -0.20 -12.71 27.97
N ASN A 10 -0.92 -12.45 29.05
CA ASN A 10 -0.63 -12.95 30.41
C ASN A 10 -1.93 -13.05 31.23
N ASP A 11 -1.86 -13.46 32.50
CA ASP A 11 -3.04 -13.64 33.33
C ASP A 11 -3.90 -12.37 33.49
N ARG A 12 -3.28 -11.18 33.46
CA ARG A 12 -4.00 -9.89 33.55
C ARG A 12 -4.53 -9.43 32.21
N HIS A 13 -3.89 -9.83 31.11
CA HIS A 13 -4.20 -9.44 29.75
C HIS A 13 -4.29 -10.69 28.85
N PRO A 14 -5.30 -11.55 29.02
CA PRO A 14 -5.35 -12.86 28.37
C PRO A 14 -5.48 -12.79 26.84
N ASN A 15 -5.93 -11.65 26.30
CA ASN A 15 -6.07 -11.41 24.87
C ASN A 15 -4.88 -10.63 24.25
N GLY A 16 -3.81 -10.40 25.01
CA GLY A 16 -2.69 -9.53 24.63
C GLY A 16 -2.75 -8.16 25.29
N LEU A 17 -1.64 -7.42 25.28
CA LEU A 17 -1.58 -6.05 25.80
C LEU A 17 -2.41 -5.09 24.94
N ALA A 18 -3.07 -4.11 25.58
CA ALA A 18 -3.93 -3.11 24.97
C ALA A 18 -5.06 -3.71 24.11
N ASN A 19 -5.49 -4.91 24.41
CA ASN A 19 -6.47 -5.67 23.62
C ASN A 19 -7.71 -6.14 24.41
N GLY A 20 -8.07 -5.45 25.47
CA GLY A 20 -9.33 -5.69 26.20
C GLY A 20 -10.56 -5.46 25.34
N SER A 21 -10.47 -4.51 24.39
CA SER A 21 -11.51 -4.26 23.40
C SER A 21 -11.54 -5.25 22.22
N GLY A 22 -10.52 -6.12 22.06
CA GLY A 22 -10.38 -7.03 20.93
C GLY A 22 -10.06 -6.34 19.60
N GLN A 23 -9.54 -5.09 19.62
CA GLN A 23 -9.26 -4.31 18.42
C GLN A 23 -7.84 -4.47 17.87
N VAL A 24 -6.88 -4.95 18.69
CA VAL A 24 -5.50 -5.18 18.22
C VAL A 24 -5.48 -6.24 17.11
N GLY A 25 -4.83 -5.89 16.02
CA GLY A 25 -4.71 -6.74 14.83
C GLY A 25 -5.84 -6.59 13.81
N ARG A 26 -7.00 -6.00 14.17
CA ARG A 26 -8.11 -5.75 13.25
C ARG A 26 -7.83 -4.56 12.33
N ASN A 27 -8.64 -4.45 11.28
CA ASN A 27 -8.58 -3.35 10.30
C ASN A 27 -7.22 -3.23 9.62
N TYR A 28 -6.57 -4.37 9.38
CA TYR A 28 -5.38 -4.39 8.54
C TYR A 28 -5.70 -3.79 7.18
N MET A 29 -4.91 -2.84 6.76
CA MET A 29 -5.01 -2.16 5.47
C MET A 29 -3.68 -2.25 4.73
N PHE A 30 -3.79 -2.25 3.42
CA PHE A 30 -2.68 -2.30 2.50
C PHE A 30 -3.12 -1.60 1.21
N HIS A 31 -2.28 -0.79 0.57
CA HIS A 31 -2.69 -0.15 -0.68
C HIS A 31 -3.12 -1.18 -1.73
N ASN A 32 -4.21 -0.90 -2.44
CA ASN A 32 -4.47 -1.57 -3.70
C ASN A 32 -3.41 -1.10 -4.71
N SER A 33 -2.38 -1.90 -4.91
CA SER A 33 -1.18 -1.54 -5.66
C SER A 33 -1.09 -2.32 -6.97
N GLN A 34 -0.81 -1.61 -8.07
CA GLN A 34 -0.57 -2.21 -9.37
C GLN A 34 0.69 -1.65 -10.01
N ALA A 35 1.54 -2.53 -10.53
CA ALA A 35 2.58 -2.17 -11.47
C ALA A 35 1.98 -2.19 -12.88
N VAL A 36 2.25 -1.17 -13.67
CA VAL A 36 1.84 -1.06 -15.07
C VAL A 36 3.06 -0.75 -15.91
N LEU A 37 3.30 -1.57 -16.91
CA LEU A 37 4.31 -1.34 -17.93
C LEU A 37 3.62 -0.88 -19.20
N ALA A 38 3.97 0.31 -19.64
CA ALA A 38 3.56 0.84 -20.95
C ALA A 38 4.70 0.60 -21.92
N ILE A 39 4.54 -0.40 -22.79
CA ILE A 39 5.57 -0.84 -23.74
C ILE A 39 5.26 -0.27 -25.12
N SER A 40 6.25 0.34 -25.77
CA SER A 40 6.14 0.89 -27.13
C SER A 40 7.14 0.26 -28.09
N LEU A 41 7.03 0.56 -29.38
CA LEU A 41 8.05 0.19 -30.38
C LEU A 41 9.31 1.08 -30.29
N GLU A 42 9.21 2.21 -29.63
CA GLU A 42 10.33 3.12 -29.43
C GLU A 42 11.03 2.77 -28.13
N SER A 43 12.33 2.70 -28.15
CA SER A 43 13.12 2.42 -26.95
C SER A 43 13.06 3.60 -25.97
N ASN A 44 13.05 3.28 -24.70
CA ASN A 44 13.16 4.24 -23.60
C ASN A 44 14.58 4.17 -23.01
N PRO A 45 15.51 5.05 -23.42
CA PRO A 45 16.89 5.02 -22.96
C PRO A 45 17.07 5.57 -21.54
N THR A 46 16.00 5.96 -20.89
CA THR A 46 16.03 6.53 -19.54
C THR A 46 16.52 5.50 -18.53
N ILE A 47 17.61 5.79 -17.84
CA ILE A 47 18.17 4.93 -16.78
C ILE A 47 17.42 5.13 -15.46
N PHE A 48 17.12 6.40 -15.12
CA PHE A 48 16.39 6.75 -13.91
C PHE A 48 15.07 7.45 -14.24
N GLN A 49 13.97 6.75 -14.04
CA GLN A 49 12.64 7.24 -14.45
C GLN A 49 11.67 7.52 -13.29
N LYS A 50 12.01 7.24 -12.04
CA LYS A 50 11.15 7.55 -10.88
C LYS A 50 11.22 9.05 -10.54
N THR A 51 10.72 9.89 -11.44
CA THR A 51 10.84 11.36 -11.37
C THR A 51 9.50 12.08 -11.27
N LEU A 52 8.38 11.40 -11.60
CA LEU A 52 7.05 12.01 -11.64
C LEU A 52 6.04 11.23 -10.82
N ALA A 53 5.11 11.98 -10.24
CA ALA A 53 3.89 11.45 -9.62
C ALA A 53 2.71 12.37 -9.97
N LEU A 54 1.54 11.78 -10.16
CA LEU A 54 0.28 12.46 -10.47
C LEU A 54 -0.71 12.24 -9.34
N ASN A 55 -1.15 13.33 -8.73
CA ASN A 55 -2.17 13.36 -7.68
C ASN A 55 -3.48 13.99 -8.13
N ASP A 56 -3.61 14.29 -9.44
CA ASP A 56 -4.75 15.00 -10.00
C ASP A 56 -6.08 14.28 -9.75
N PHE A 57 -6.03 12.96 -9.67
CA PHE A 57 -7.18 12.10 -9.41
C PHE A 57 -7.30 11.67 -7.95
N TYR A 58 -6.46 12.20 -7.04
CA TYR A 58 -6.38 11.71 -5.66
C TYR A 58 -7.72 11.83 -4.93
N PHE A 59 -8.41 12.96 -5.07
CA PHE A 59 -9.68 13.22 -4.42
C PHE A 59 -10.92 12.95 -5.28
N GLY A 60 -10.74 12.51 -6.52
CA GLY A 60 -11.81 12.19 -7.45
C GLY A 60 -11.52 12.67 -8.87
N MET A 61 -12.50 12.58 -9.73
CA MET A 61 -12.46 13.05 -11.12
C MET A 61 -13.88 13.33 -11.63
N GLU A 62 -14.01 13.93 -12.79
CA GLU A 62 -15.30 14.06 -13.47
C GLU A 62 -15.96 12.68 -13.64
N GLY A 63 -17.22 12.57 -13.22
CA GLY A 63 -17.99 11.32 -13.23
C GLY A 63 -17.60 10.29 -12.18
N PHE A 64 -16.72 10.67 -11.20
CA PHE A 64 -16.40 9.84 -10.03
C PHE A 64 -15.95 10.71 -8.85
N GLU A 65 -16.86 11.00 -7.94
CA GLU A 65 -16.66 11.91 -6.81
C GLU A 65 -15.82 11.36 -5.65
N TYR A 66 -15.56 10.05 -5.63
CA TYR A 66 -14.81 9.41 -4.55
C TYR A 66 -13.30 9.47 -4.80
N PRO A 67 -12.47 9.45 -3.74
CA PRO A 67 -11.02 9.38 -3.87
C PRO A 67 -10.59 8.21 -4.75
N MET A 68 -9.67 8.47 -5.66
CA MET A 68 -9.09 7.44 -6.52
C MET A 68 -7.70 7.05 -6.03
N GLY A 69 -6.69 7.84 -6.32
CA GLY A 69 -5.36 7.49 -5.87
C GLY A 69 -4.25 8.24 -6.58
N ASN A 70 -3.07 7.67 -6.50
CA ASN A 70 -1.83 8.22 -6.98
C ASN A 70 -1.28 7.36 -8.13
N ILE A 71 -0.76 8.01 -9.17
CA ILE A 71 0.06 7.39 -10.21
C ILE A 71 1.48 7.92 -10.02
N GLN A 72 2.44 7.05 -9.83
CA GLN A 72 3.85 7.43 -9.79
C GLN A 72 4.67 6.55 -10.73
N MET A 73 5.76 7.09 -11.25
CA MET A 73 6.71 6.28 -12.00
C MET A 73 7.45 5.33 -11.06
N LEU A 74 7.69 4.10 -11.52
CA LEU A 74 8.63 3.17 -10.88
C LEU A 74 10.06 3.40 -11.38
N GLY A 75 11.01 2.77 -10.70
CA GLY A 75 12.34 2.60 -11.27
C GLY A 75 12.30 1.76 -12.54
N LYS A 76 13.29 1.93 -13.42
CA LYS A 76 13.42 1.16 -14.66
C LYS A 76 13.46 -0.33 -14.36
N SER A 77 12.58 -1.09 -14.98
CA SER A 77 12.62 -2.55 -14.93
C SER A 77 13.75 -3.11 -15.83
N PHE A 78 14.07 -4.38 -15.64
CA PHE A 78 15.10 -5.11 -16.39
C PHE A 78 14.73 -6.59 -16.49
N GLY A 79 15.28 -7.30 -17.48
CA GLY A 79 14.91 -8.67 -17.81
C GLY A 79 14.93 -9.66 -16.63
N PRO A 80 15.99 -9.72 -15.79
CA PRO A 80 16.02 -10.57 -14.60
C PRO A 80 14.87 -10.30 -13.61
N MET A 81 14.40 -9.04 -13.49
CA MET A 81 13.25 -8.70 -12.65
C MET A 81 11.96 -9.35 -13.19
N TYR A 82 11.70 -9.27 -14.50
CA TYR A 82 10.56 -9.95 -15.11
C TYR A 82 10.62 -11.47 -14.92
N ARG A 83 11.81 -12.06 -15.03
CA ARG A 83 12.00 -13.50 -14.76
C ARG A 83 11.68 -13.84 -13.30
N GLY A 84 12.09 -13.01 -12.34
CA GLY A 84 11.80 -13.20 -10.93
C GLY A 84 10.32 -13.06 -10.58
N GLU A 85 9.64 -12.10 -11.20
CA GLU A 85 8.21 -11.85 -11.00
C GLU A 85 7.30 -12.92 -11.60
N LYS A 86 7.68 -13.47 -12.74
CA LYS A 86 6.89 -14.42 -13.54
C LYS A 86 7.74 -15.63 -13.97
N PRO A 87 8.30 -16.39 -13.04
CA PRO A 87 9.28 -17.43 -13.37
C PRO A 87 8.74 -18.52 -14.29
N LEU A 88 7.47 -18.91 -14.16
CA LEU A 88 6.87 -19.95 -15.01
C LEU A 88 6.57 -19.42 -16.42
N GLU A 89 5.97 -18.24 -16.52
CA GLU A 89 5.59 -17.62 -17.80
C GLU A 89 6.81 -17.19 -18.63
N THR A 90 7.91 -16.86 -17.98
CA THR A 90 9.13 -16.37 -18.64
C THR A 90 10.23 -17.43 -18.76
N ALA A 91 10.02 -18.65 -18.23
CA ALA A 91 11.04 -19.71 -18.16
C ALA A 91 11.72 -20.01 -19.51
N LEU A 92 10.92 -20.05 -20.57
CA LEU A 92 11.37 -20.37 -21.94
C LEU A 92 11.76 -19.15 -22.78
N LEU A 93 11.57 -17.91 -22.25
CA LEU A 93 11.91 -16.69 -22.98
C LEU A 93 13.42 -16.42 -22.87
N PRO A 94 14.12 -16.10 -23.97
CA PRO A 94 15.50 -15.62 -23.91
C PRO A 94 15.61 -14.38 -23.04
N MET A 95 16.70 -14.25 -22.26
CA MET A 95 16.91 -13.07 -21.41
C MET A 95 16.96 -11.78 -22.24
N GLY A 96 17.59 -11.80 -23.42
CA GLY A 96 17.66 -10.65 -24.32
C GLY A 96 16.28 -10.12 -24.75
N LEU A 97 15.27 -11.00 -24.87
CA LEU A 97 13.89 -10.56 -25.14
C LEU A 97 13.28 -9.85 -23.93
N LEU A 98 13.58 -10.31 -22.72
CA LEU A 98 13.09 -9.66 -21.50
C LEU A 98 13.77 -8.32 -21.27
N ASP A 99 15.06 -8.23 -21.60
CA ASP A 99 15.80 -6.95 -21.55
C ASP A 99 15.27 -5.96 -22.60
N ASP A 100 15.00 -6.43 -23.83
CA ASP A 100 14.39 -5.62 -24.90
C ASP A 100 13.01 -5.10 -24.50
N LEU A 101 12.15 -5.93 -23.91
CA LEU A 101 10.88 -5.47 -23.35
C LEU A 101 11.05 -4.40 -22.28
N ALA A 102 12.04 -4.53 -21.40
CA ALA A 102 12.35 -3.55 -20.38
C ALA A 102 12.85 -2.24 -21.00
N ASP A 103 13.71 -2.31 -22.03
CA ASP A 103 14.23 -1.15 -22.73
C ASP A 103 13.17 -0.35 -23.47
N HIS A 104 12.05 -0.98 -23.80
CA HIS A 104 10.90 -0.36 -24.44
C HIS A 104 9.78 0.06 -23.49
N ALA A 105 9.92 -0.21 -22.18
CA ALA A 105 8.90 0.05 -21.18
C ALA A 105 9.07 1.40 -20.46
N VAL A 106 7.92 2.00 -20.11
CA VAL A 106 7.79 3.01 -19.07
C VAL A 106 6.99 2.41 -17.94
N ASP A 107 7.56 2.41 -16.74
CA ASP A 107 7.03 1.69 -15.59
C ASP A 107 6.27 2.63 -14.67
N PHE A 108 5.04 2.27 -14.30
CA PHE A 108 4.18 3.02 -13.40
C PHE A 108 3.75 2.19 -12.20
N TRP A 109 3.57 2.86 -11.09
CA TRP A 109 2.94 2.31 -9.89
C TRP A 109 1.64 3.09 -9.61
N LEU A 110 0.53 2.38 -9.67
CA LEU A 110 -0.77 2.88 -9.30
C LEU A 110 -1.09 2.41 -7.88
N THR A 111 -1.44 3.35 -7.03
CA THR A 111 -1.89 3.06 -5.67
C THR A 111 -3.24 3.69 -5.41
N THR A 112 -4.16 2.91 -4.85
CA THR A 112 -5.46 3.38 -4.38
C THR A 112 -5.69 2.93 -2.94
N GLU A 113 -6.61 3.57 -2.26
CA GLU A 113 -6.91 3.28 -0.87
C GLU A 113 -7.60 1.93 -0.72
N ASP A 114 -7.11 1.12 0.22
CA ASP A 114 -7.80 -0.02 0.79
C ASP A 114 -8.57 0.44 2.03
N LEU A 115 -9.86 0.14 2.13
CA LEU A 115 -10.70 0.61 3.22
C LEU A 115 -10.59 -0.30 4.44
N PRO A 116 -10.69 0.25 5.66
CA PRO A 116 -10.64 -0.55 6.88
C PRO A 116 -11.79 -1.55 6.93
N ASN A 117 -11.46 -2.80 7.24
CA ASN A 117 -12.41 -3.88 7.49
C ASN A 117 -11.95 -4.65 8.74
N PRO A 118 -12.76 -4.77 9.80
CA PRO A 118 -12.37 -5.47 11.03
C PRO A 118 -12.06 -6.96 10.83
N GLU A 119 -12.53 -7.57 9.73
CA GLU A 119 -12.22 -8.97 9.39
C GLU A 119 -10.88 -9.11 8.64
N ASN A 120 -10.35 -8.02 8.07
CA ASN A 120 -8.96 -7.96 7.63
C ASN A 120 -8.08 -7.81 8.87
N ARG A 121 -7.41 -8.89 9.30
CA ARG A 121 -6.74 -8.90 10.61
C ARG A 121 -5.53 -9.79 10.71
N VAL A 122 -4.64 -9.38 11.58
CA VAL A 122 -3.51 -10.16 12.06
C VAL A 122 -3.92 -10.90 13.34
N THR A 123 -3.68 -12.20 13.38
CA THR A 123 -3.81 -13.03 14.57
C THR A 123 -2.49 -13.74 14.86
N VAL A 124 -2.29 -14.14 16.12
CA VAL A 124 -1.11 -14.88 16.55
C VAL A 124 -1.57 -16.06 17.39
N ASP A 125 -1.09 -17.25 17.10
CA ASP A 125 -1.38 -18.43 17.89
C ASP A 125 -0.42 -18.58 19.08
N ARG A 126 -0.64 -19.59 19.93
CA ARG A 126 0.19 -19.85 21.10
C ARG A 126 1.65 -20.20 20.77
N SER A 127 1.95 -20.62 19.56
CA SER A 127 3.31 -20.88 19.08
C SER A 127 4.03 -19.63 18.58
N GLY A 128 3.34 -18.48 18.53
CA GLY A 128 3.84 -17.22 17.95
C GLY A 128 3.74 -17.15 16.42
N LYS A 129 3.03 -18.10 15.79
CA LYS A 129 2.78 -18.08 14.36
C LYS A 129 1.77 -16.98 14.03
N VAL A 130 2.16 -16.09 13.12
CA VAL A 130 1.31 -15.02 12.61
C VAL A 130 0.46 -15.53 11.46
N THR A 131 -0.84 -15.21 11.52
CA THR A 131 -1.77 -15.42 10.40
C THR A 131 -2.39 -14.09 10.02
N LEU A 132 -2.37 -13.78 8.72
CA LEU A 132 -3.05 -12.63 8.14
C LEU A 132 -4.29 -13.14 7.40
N THR A 133 -5.47 -12.69 7.84
CA THR A 133 -6.72 -12.81 7.09
C THR A 133 -6.93 -11.49 6.36
N TYR A 134 -7.01 -11.53 5.04
CA TYR A 134 -7.12 -10.33 4.23
C TYR A 134 -7.95 -10.57 2.96
N THR A 135 -8.94 -9.71 2.76
CA THR A 135 -9.75 -9.65 1.55
C THR A 135 -9.65 -8.24 0.97
N PRO A 136 -9.06 -8.08 -0.23
CA PRO A 136 -8.98 -6.79 -0.90
C PRO A 136 -10.37 -6.19 -1.12
N ASN A 137 -10.49 -4.89 -0.94
CA ASN A 137 -11.73 -4.14 -1.18
C ASN A 137 -11.45 -2.89 -2.02
N ASN A 138 -12.46 -2.04 -2.24
CA ASN A 138 -12.35 -0.75 -2.93
C ASN A 138 -11.64 -0.81 -4.30
N GLN A 139 -11.98 -1.80 -5.13
CA GLN A 139 -11.30 -2.05 -6.41
C GLN A 139 -11.77 -1.15 -7.56
N VAL A 140 -12.86 -0.39 -7.39
CA VAL A 140 -13.38 0.51 -8.44
C VAL A 140 -12.41 1.65 -8.75
N PRO A 141 -11.87 2.38 -7.75
CA PRO A 141 -10.85 3.39 -7.98
C PRO A 141 -9.64 2.86 -8.75
N THR A 142 -9.18 1.66 -8.40
CA THR A 142 -8.02 1.02 -9.05
C THR A 142 -8.23 0.83 -10.56
N ARG A 143 -9.42 0.36 -10.96
CA ARG A 143 -9.75 0.20 -12.38
C ARG A 143 -9.83 1.55 -13.09
N LYS A 144 -10.51 2.53 -12.49
CA LYS A 144 -10.65 3.87 -13.05
C LYS A 144 -9.29 4.58 -13.21
N LEU A 145 -8.43 4.47 -12.21
CA LEU A 145 -7.08 5.06 -12.25
C LEU A 145 -6.23 4.46 -13.37
N TYR A 146 -6.33 3.15 -13.59
CA TYR A 146 -5.68 2.48 -14.70
C TYR A 146 -6.21 2.97 -16.07
N ASP A 147 -7.53 3.16 -16.19
CA ASP A 147 -8.12 3.67 -17.41
C ASP A 147 -7.72 5.12 -17.68
N GLN A 148 -7.59 5.93 -16.64
CA GLN A 148 -7.04 7.29 -16.74
C GLN A 148 -5.58 7.29 -17.21
N LEU A 149 -4.73 6.43 -16.65
CA LEU A 149 -3.36 6.30 -17.12
C LEU A 149 -3.32 5.99 -18.64
N LYS A 150 -4.08 5.00 -19.09
CA LYS A 150 -4.15 4.66 -20.53
C LYS A 150 -4.63 5.83 -21.37
N SER A 151 -5.66 6.55 -20.92
CA SER A 151 -6.17 7.72 -21.61
C SER A 151 -5.09 8.80 -21.77
N MET A 152 -4.39 9.14 -20.69
CA MET A 152 -3.29 10.12 -20.73
C MET A 152 -2.16 9.68 -21.66
N LEU A 153 -1.73 8.43 -21.56
CA LEU A 153 -0.67 7.90 -22.43
C LEU A 153 -1.08 7.85 -23.89
N SER A 154 -2.36 7.64 -24.20
CA SER A 154 -2.86 7.70 -25.59
C SER A 154 -2.74 9.09 -26.20
N HIS A 155 -2.91 10.16 -25.41
CA HIS A 155 -2.69 11.54 -25.87
C HIS A 155 -1.20 11.82 -26.17
N LEU A 156 -0.30 11.07 -25.55
CA LEU A 156 1.14 11.11 -25.82
C LEU A 156 1.56 10.18 -26.97
N GLY A 157 0.59 9.63 -27.72
CA GLY A 157 0.86 8.76 -28.86
C GLY A 157 0.95 7.27 -28.51
N MET A 158 0.83 6.89 -27.27
CA MET A 158 0.83 5.47 -26.84
C MET A 158 -0.58 4.84 -27.00
N ARG A 159 -0.99 4.61 -28.23
CA ARG A 159 -2.33 4.10 -28.58
C ARG A 159 -2.30 2.60 -28.81
N SER A 160 -3.22 1.88 -28.18
CA SER A 160 -3.39 0.42 -28.34
C SER A 160 -4.51 0.03 -29.34
N ASP A 161 -5.17 1.01 -29.97
CA ASP A 161 -6.34 0.85 -30.82
C ASP A 161 -6.01 0.73 -32.32
N HIS A 162 -4.74 0.58 -32.69
CA HIS A 162 -4.32 0.33 -34.06
C HIS A 162 -4.53 -1.13 -34.46
N LEU A 163 -4.77 -1.38 -35.76
CA LEU A 163 -4.92 -2.73 -36.35
C LEU A 163 -3.72 -3.63 -36.04
N ILE A 164 -2.52 -3.06 -35.96
CA ILE A 164 -1.32 -3.65 -35.36
C ILE A 164 -0.97 -2.77 -34.14
N PRO A 165 -1.22 -3.23 -32.91
CA PRO A 165 -0.93 -2.42 -31.73
C PRO A 165 0.56 -2.06 -31.69
N ARG A 166 0.87 -0.77 -31.71
CA ARG A 166 2.25 -0.27 -31.54
C ARG A 166 2.64 -0.16 -30.06
N ASN A 167 1.65 -0.29 -29.16
CA ASN A 167 1.83 -0.19 -27.72
C ASN A 167 1.06 -1.30 -27.02
N VAL A 168 1.67 -1.87 -26.01
CA VAL A 168 1.11 -2.91 -25.16
C VAL A 168 1.15 -2.46 -23.72
N TYR A 169 0.05 -2.65 -23.00
CA TYR A 169 -0.01 -2.38 -21.57
C TYR A 169 -0.05 -3.70 -20.81
N MET A 170 0.95 -3.93 -19.98
CA MET A 170 0.96 -5.04 -19.04
C MET A 170 0.71 -4.51 -17.64
N LYS A 171 -0.17 -5.14 -16.88
CA LYS A 171 -0.42 -4.80 -15.48
C LYS A 171 -0.36 -6.03 -14.59
N ASN A 172 0.15 -5.84 -13.39
CA ASN A 172 0.18 -6.86 -12.35
C ASN A 172 -0.14 -6.25 -10.99
N ALA A 173 -0.94 -6.95 -10.18
CA ALA A 173 -1.16 -6.54 -8.80
C ALA A 173 0.14 -6.78 -8.00
N ILE A 174 0.56 -5.78 -7.22
CA ILE A 174 1.67 -5.95 -6.30
C ILE A 174 1.14 -6.67 -5.06
N PRO A 175 1.65 -7.87 -4.73
CA PRO A 175 1.18 -8.61 -3.58
C PRO A 175 1.61 -7.95 -2.26
N ILE A 176 0.99 -8.36 -1.15
CA ILE A 176 1.32 -7.84 0.20
C ILE A 176 2.83 -7.96 0.49
N ALA A 177 3.47 -9.04 0.05
CA ALA A 177 4.91 -9.24 0.23
C ALA A 177 5.78 -8.25 -0.58
N GLY A 178 5.25 -7.66 -1.63
CA GLY A 178 5.95 -6.74 -2.52
C GLY A 178 5.87 -5.27 -2.09
N CYS A 179 5.07 -4.94 -1.08
CA CYS A 179 4.90 -3.56 -0.61
C CYS A 179 4.78 -3.50 0.90
N ALA A 180 5.65 -2.72 1.54
CA ALA A 180 5.71 -2.57 3.00
C ALA A 180 4.69 -1.58 3.59
N HIS A 181 3.71 -1.11 2.83
CA HIS A 181 2.72 -0.11 3.24
C HIS A 181 1.55 -0.75 4.02
N GLN A 182 1.85 -1.35 5.15
CA GLN A 182 0.87 -2.03 6.01
C GLN A 182 0.46 -1.13 7.17
N ALA A 183 -0.83 -1.07 7.50
CA ALA A 183 -1.37 -0.12 8.45
C ALA A 183 -2.63 -0.62 9.18
N GLY A 184 -3.10 0.15 10.17
CA GLY A 184 -4.46 0.05 10.73
C GLY A 184 -4.63 -0.90 11.89
N THR A 185 -3.65 -1.76 12.20
CA THR A 185 -3.81 -2.85 13.18
C THR A 185 -3.86 -2.41 14.65
N CYS A 186 -3.64 -1.12 14.93
CA CYS A 186 -3.76 -0.51 16.27
C CYS A 186 -4.34 0.90 16.12
N ARG A 187 -5.49 1.06 15.44
CA ARG A 187 -6.05 2.38 15.11
C ARG A 187 -6.22 3.27 16.33
N PHE A 188 -5.96 4.56 16.16
CA PHE A 188 -6.30 5.56 17.16
C PHE A 188 -7.75 6.07 16.99
N GLY A 189 -8.32 6.58 18.06
CA GLY A 189 -9.68 7.12 18.07
C GLY A 189 -10.08 7.62 19.45
N SER A 190 -11.30 8.15 19.56
CA SER A 190 -11.83 8.69 20.82
C SER A 190 -12.60 7.68 21.67
N ASP A 191 -12.95 6.52 21.10
CA ASP A 191 -13.71 5.47 21.79
C ASP A 191 -12.86 4.21 21.97
N ALA A 192 -12.59 3.85 23.21
CA ALA A 192 -11.83 2.66 23.59
C ALA A 192 -12.48 1.33 23.14
N LYS A 193 -13.76 1.31 22.80
CA LYS A 193 -14.44 0.10 22.28
C LYS A 193 -14.12 -0.18 20.81
N THR A 194 -13.74 0.86 20.06
CA THR A 194 -13.55 0.80 18.59
C THR A 194 -12.14 1.15 18.15
N SER A 195 -11.28 1.56 19.09
CA SER A 195 -9.88 1.88 18.84
C SER A 195 -8.96 1.32 19.94
N VAL A 196 -7.71 1.04 19.56
CA VAL A 196 -6.66 0.59 20.50
C VAL A 196 -6.05 1.78 21.24
N LEU A 197 -5.88 2.89 20.51
CA LEU A 197 -5.17 4.07 20.96
C LEU A 197 -6.10 5.28 21.04
N ASP A 198 -5.79 6.20 21.95
CA ASP A 198 -6.40 7.53 21.97
C ASP A 198 -5.82 8.42 20.83
N ARG A 199 -6.29 9.67 20.73
CA ARG A 199 -5.84 10.63 19.71
C ARG A 199 -4.36 11.00 19.80
N ASN A 200 -3.72 10.74 20.94
CA ASN A 200 -2.29 10.96 21.15
C ASN A 200 -1.47 9.68 20.93
N CYS A 201 -2.08 8.66 20.33
CA CYS A 201 -1.46 7.35 20.11
C CYS A 201 -1.04 6.62 21.40
N ARG A 202 -1.60 7.00 22.54
CA ARG A 202 -1.48 6.28 23.81
C ARG A 202 -2.53 5.17 23.83
N ALA A 203 -2.16 3.97 24.29
CA ALA A 203 -3.12 2.89 24.49
C ALA A 203 -4.21 3.32 25.49
N HIS A 204 -5.49 3.05 25.19
CA HIS A 204 -6.59 3.40 26.10
C HIS A 204 -6.47 2.72 27.47
N GLU A 205 -5.88 1.54 27.50
CA GLU A 205 -5.73 0.71 28.70
C GLU A 205 -4.46 0.99 29.51
N PHE A 206 -3.53 1.83 28.99
CA PHE A 206 -2.23 2.06 29.61
C PHE A 206 -1.80 3.52 29.57
N ASP A 207 -1.29 4.00 30.69
CA ASP A 207 -0.82 5.40 30.78
C ASP A 207 0.58 5.61 30.18
N ASN A 208 1.34 4.54 29.97
CA ASN A 208 2.75 4.58 29.57
C ASN A 208 3.05 3.80 28.28
N LEU A 209 2.03 3.39 27.53
CA LEU A 209 2.19 2.67 26.27
C LEU A 209 1.71 3.53 25.10
N TYR A 210 2.61 3.78 24.15
CA TYR A 210 2.35 4.53 22.92
C TYR A 210 2.73 3.72 21.69
N VAL A 211 1.98 3.89 20.60
CA VAL A 211 2.26 3.24 19.32
C VAL A 211 2.26 4.31 18.24
N VAL A 212 3.40 4.50 17.56
CA VAL A 212 3.63 5.61 16.62
C VAL A 212 4.02 5.15 15.22
N ASP A 213 4.03 3.84 14.97
CA ASP A 213 4.20 3.28 13.61
C ASP A 213 2.87 3.33 12.83
N THR A 214 2.87 2.93 11.56
CA THR A 214 1.69 2.98 10.67
C THR A 214 0.47 2.19 11.17
N SER A 215 0.59 1.38 12.22
CA SER A 215 -0.54 0.64 12.78
C SER A 215 -1.61 1.54 13.41
N PHE A 216 -1.29 2.81 13.73
CA PHE A 216 -2.27 3.78 14.24
C PHE A 216 -3.26 4.27 13.17
N PHE A 217 -2.96 4.15 11.89
CA PHE A 217 -3.75 4.72 10.81
C PHE A 217 -5.21 4.24 10.83
N VAL A 218 -6.13 5.16 10.64
CA VAL A 218 -7.57 4.87 10.45
C VAL A 218 -7.93 4.72 8.97
N SER A 219 -7.10 5.26 8.09
CA SER A 219 -7.15 5.16 6.63
C SER A 219 -5.71 5.11 6.15
N ILE A 220 -5.41 4.23 5.21
CA ILE A 220 -4.05 4.10 4.65
C ILE A 220 -3.77 5.18 3.59
N GLY A 221 -4.81 5.79 3.01
CA GLY A 221 -4.69 6.67 1.87
C GLY A 221 -4.18 5.95 0.63
N ALA A 222 -3.63 6.70 -0.31
CA ALA A 222 -3.15 6.16 -1.59
C ALA A 222 -1.73 6.61 -1.96
N VAL A 223 -0.94 7.08 -0.98
CA VAL A 223 0.47 7.47 -1.16
C VAL A 223 1.34 6.82 -0.09
N ASN A 224 2.65 6.85 -0.30
CA ASN A 224 3.66 6.31 0.61
C ASN A 224 3.44 6.84 2.05
N PRO A 225 3.26 5.99 3.08
CA PRO A 225 2.78 6.41 4.39
C PRO A 225 3.85 6.95 5.34
N SER A 226 5.15 6.82 5.02
CA SER A 226 6.25 7.11 5.93
C SER A 226 6.27 8.56 6.41
N LEU A 227 5.99 9.53 5.55
CA LEU A 227 5.98 10.94 5.92
C LEU A 227 4.91 11.24 6.98
N THR A 228 3.70 10.68 6.80
CA THR A 228 2.61 10.80 7.77
C THR A 228 2.96 10.12 9.11
N ALA A 229 3.60 8.94 9.05
CA ALA A 229 4.04 8.24 10.26
C ALA A 229 5.08 9.05 11.03
N ILE A 230 6.07 9.63 10.34
CA ILE A 230 7.10 10.50 10.96
C ILE A 230 6.46 11.76 11.57
N ALA A 231 5.60 12.44 10.82
CA ALA A 231 4.90 13.64 11.32
C ALA A 231 4.07 13.33 12.58
N ASN A 232 3.36 12.21 12.60
CA ASN A 232 2.62 11.79 13.77
C ASN A 232 3.54 11.42 14.95
N ALA A 233 4.67 10.78 14.70
CA ALA A 233 5.64 10.45 15.75
C ALA A 233 6.21 11.72 16.41
N ILE A 234 6.52 12.76 15.64
CA ILE A 234 6.94 14.10 16.15
C ILE A 234 5.82 14.70 17.01
N ARG A 235 4.59 14.72 16.52
CA ARG A 235 3.42 15.21 17.27
C ARG A 235 3.24 14.49 18.61
N VAL A 236 3.41 13.18 18.64
CA VAL A 236 3.34 12.39 19.88
C VAL A 236 4.53 12.68 20.79
N GLY A 237 5.71 12.93 20.24
CA GLY A 237 6.88 13.40 20.99
C GLY A 237 6.62 14.72 21.72
N ASP A 238 6.06 15.71 21.02
CA ASP A 238 5.67 17.00 21.63
C ASP A 238 4.63 16.82 22.76
N HIS A 239 3.65 15.95 22.53
CA HIS A 239 2.67 15.59 23.57
C HIS A 239 3.34 14.94 24.80
N LEU A 240 4.31 14.06 24.60
CA LEU A 240 5.05 13.42 25.70
C LEU A 240 5.87 14.45 26.50
N LEU A 241 6.54 15.40 25.83
CA LEU A 241 7.27 16.46 26.49
C LEU A 241 6.33 17.29 27.40
N GLN A 242 5.15 17.67 26.89
CA GLN A 242 4.16 18.43 27.69
C GLN A 242 3.59 17.61 28.86
N ARG A 243 3.46 16.30 28.72
CA ARG A 243 2.89 15.44 29.74
C ARG A 243 3.89 15.11 30.87
N LEU A 244 5.19 15.08 30.55
CA LEU A 244 6.25 14.66 31.50
C LEU A 244 6.99 15.85 32.11
N ALA A 245 6.75 17.06 31.63
CA ALA A 245 7.24 18.32 32.24
C ALA A 245 6.41 18.66 33.49
#